data_bc788b877e37ec0c6726593a163f748c
#
_entry.id   bc788b877e37ec0c6726593a163f748c
#
_cell.length_a   1.000
_cell.length_b   1.000
_cell.length_c   1.000
_cell.angle_alpha   90.00
_cell.angle_beta   90.00
_cell.angle_gamma   90.00
#
_symmetry.space_group_name_H-M   'P 1'
#
loop_
_entity.id
_entity.type
_entity.pdbx_description
1 polymer ?
#
loop_
_entity_poly.entity_id
_entity_poly.type
_entity_poly.pdbx_seq_one_letter_code
_entity_poly.pdbx_strand_id
1 'polypeptide(L)'
;EDDSVKQAAISMSATFWDTVVLCAITGLVLVCYQLEFPSEWQTLPASALTTAAFGKLPFFGDEILSIAIISFALATLIGWSYLGKQGFDYLFQGKYERFYQTLYLIMIFSGGIMPLALVWEMTDFINLFLLLPNIYLLVRCRKYIKKEWFIQKNILFTYFFCYNYFS
;
A
#
# COMPACT_ATOMS: atom_id res chain seq x y z
N GLU A 1 4.61 15.85 -20.76
CA GLU A 1 4.35 14.41 -20.98
C GLU A 1 4.90 13.68 -19.78
N ASP A 2 4.00 13.26 -18.91
CA ASP A 2 4.37 12.52 -17.72
C ASP A 2 4.90 11.15 -18.16
N ASP A 3 6.15 10.91 -17.85
CA ASP A 3 6.86 9.67 -18.19
C ASP A 3 6.27 8.53 -17.35
N SER A 4 5.37 7.76 -17.93
CA SER A 4 4.63 6.67 -17.26
C SER A 4 5.58 5.62 -16.64
N VAL A 5 6.77 5.43 -17.23
CA VAL A 5 7.75 4.49 -16.70
C VAL A 5 8.48 5.06 -15.50
N LYS A 6 8.73 6.37 -15.48
CA LYS A 6 9.30 7.05 -14.33
C LYS A 6 8.35 6.98 -13.14
N GLN A 7 7.06 7.18 -13.38
CA GLN A 7 6.02 7.01 -12.37
C GLN A 7 5.95 5.56 -11.86
N ALA A 8 6.03 4.57 -12.74
CA ALA A 8 6.07 3.16 -12.36
C ALA A 8 7.29 2.83 -11.50
N ALA A 9 8.49 3.36 -11.84
CA ALA A 9 9.70 3.17 -11.06
C ALA A 9 9.59 3.77 -9.64
N ILE A 10 9.00 4.98 -9.52
CA ILE A 10 8.73 5.61 -8.23
C ILE A 10 7.76 4.75 -7.40
N SER A 11 6.67 4.28 -8.01
CA SER A 11 5.69 3.41 -7.32
C SER A 11 6.29 2.09 -6.86
N MET A 12 7.16 1.48 -7.67
CA MET A 12 7.89 0.26 -7.27
C MET A 12 8.82 0.51 -6.08
N SER A 13 9.55 1.64 -6.07
CA SER A 13 10.42 1.96 -4.94
C SER A 13 9.62 2.22 -3.66
N ALA A 14 8.49 2.92 -3.74
CA ALA A 14 7.60 3.14 -2.60
C ALA A 14 7.09 1.82 -2.03
N THR A 15 6.63 0.90 -2.89
CA THR A 15 6.18 -0.44 -2.48
C THR A 15 7.30 -1.24 -1.81
N PHE A 16 8.53 -1.15 -2.30
CA PHE A 16 9.68 -1.81 -1.68
C PHE A 16 9.91 -1.32 -0.25
N TRP A 17 9.93 0.00 -0.03
CA TRP A 17 10.12 0.59 1.29
C TRP A 17 9.00 0.20 2.26
N ASP A 18 7.76 0.26 1.80
CA ASP A 18 6.59 -0.06 2.62
C ASP A 18 6.52 -1.56 2.95
N THR A 19 6.64 -2.43 1.96
CA THR A 19 6.43 -3.87 2.14
C THR A 19 7.67 -4.59 2.68
N VAL A 20 8.88 -4.25 2.19
CA VAL A 20 10.08 -4.99 2.62
C VAL A 20 10.67 -4.36 3.88
N VAL A 21 10.87 -3.05 3.91
CA VAL A 21 11.57 -2.40 5.03
C VAL A 21 10.67 -2.26 6.25
N LEU A 22 9.49 -1.66 6.11
CA LEU A 22 8.61 -1.42 7.26
C LEU A 22 8.05 -2.74 7.82
N CYS A 23 7.63 -3.66 6.98
CA CYS A 23 7.15 -4.97 7.47
C CYS A 23 8.27 -5.80 8.10
N ALA A 24 9.51 -5.73 7.58
CA ALA A 24 10.65 -6.41 8.21
C ALA A 24 10.97 -5.83 9.60
N ILE A 25 10.94 -4.50 9.75
CA ILE A 25 11.16 -3.86 11.06
C ILE A 25 10.07 -4.29 12.04
N THR A 26 8.80 -4.21 11.65
CA THR A 26 7.68 -4.64 12.51
C THR A 26 7.80 -6.12 12.87
N GLY A 27 8.12 -6.97 11.90
CA GLY A 27 8.32 -8.40 12.11
C GLY A 27 9.47 -8.70 13.09
N LEU A 28 10.59 -7.99 12.98
CA LEU A 28 11.72 -8.14 13.91
C LEU A 28 11.33 -7.73 15.35
N VAL A 29 10.61 -6.62 15.52
CA VAL A 29 10.11 -6.19 16.83
C VAL A 29 9.21 -7.25 17.44
N LEU A 30 8.29 -7.84 16.66
CA LEU A 30 7.41 -8.91 17.13
C LEU A 30 8.17 -10.19 17.50
N VAL A 31 9.18 -10.57 16.72
CA VAL A 31 10.03 -11.75 17.05
C VAL A 31 10.82 -11.51 18.32
N CYS A 32 11.42 -10.33 18.50
CA CYS A 32 12.10 -9.99 19.74
C CYS A 32 11.15 -10.03 20.95
N TYR A 33 9.94 -9.49 20.80
CA TYR A 33 8.92 -9.54 21.83
C TYR A 33 8.51 -10.98 22.18
N GLN A 34 8.32 -11.84 21.19
CA GLN A 34 8.00 -13.26 21.40
C GLN A 34 9.09 -13.99 22.19
N LEU A 35 10.36 -13.69 21.89
CA LEU A 35 11.50 -14.33 22.57
C LEU A 35 11.66 -13.85 24.02
N GLU A 36 11.37 -12.60 24.29
CA GLU A 36 11.53 -11.98 25.60
C GLU A 36 10.31 -12.21 26.52
N PHE A 37 9.10 -12.21 25.95
CA PHE A 37 7.83 -12.34 26.66
C PHE A 37 6.94 -13.48 26.14
N PRO A 38 7.38 -14.75 26.17
CA PRO A 38 6.66 -15.87 25.58
C PRO A 38 5.29 -16.13 26.21
N SER A 39 5.10 -15.82 27.48
CA SER A 39 3.84 -15.97 28.19
C SER A 39 2.80 -14.92 27.76
N GLU A 40 3.20 -13.69 27.58
CA GLU A 40 2.33 -12.62 27.07
C GLU A 40 1.94 -12.88 25.61
N TRP A 41 2.88 -13.36 24.80
CA TRP A 41 2.64 -13.73 23.40
C TRP A 41 1.50 -14.72 23.22
N GLN A 42 1.39 -15.73 24.10
CA GLN A 42 0.35 -16.76 24.01
C GLN A 42 -1.02 -16.30 24.49
N THR A 43 -1.08 -15.27 25.31
CA THR A 43 -2.34 -14.80 25.92
C THR A 43 -2.97 -13.63 25.17
N LEU A 44 -2.18 -12.86 24.43
CA LEU A 44 -2.66 -11.69 23.72
C LEU A 44 -3.27 -12.02 22.34
N PRO A 45 -4.36 -11.38 21.95
CA PRO A 45 -4.88 -11.50 20.59
C PRO A 45 -3.90 -10.86 19.58
N ALA A 46 -3.86 -11.38 18.35
CA ALA A 46 -2.95 -10.93 17.30
C ALA A 46 -3.03 -9.40 17.04
N SER A 47 -4.23 -8.81 17.18
CA SER A 47 -4.44 -7.37 17.01
C SER A 47 -3.76 -6.51 18.09
N ALA A 48 -3.49 -7.06 19.28
CA ALA A 48 -2.87 -6.35 20.39
C ALA A 48 -1.35 -6.57 20.48
N LEU A 49 -0.82 -7.58 19.78
CA LEU A 49 0.60 -7.95 19.87
C LEU A 49 1.53 -6.81 19.44
N THR A 50 1.19 -6.12 18.37
CA THR A 50 2.02 -5.00 17.88
C THR A 50 2.08 -3.87 18.89
N THR A 51 0.93 -3.49 19.46
CA THR A 51 0.88 -2.43 20.48
C THR A 51 1.65 -2.85 21.75
N ALA A 52 1.47 -4.11 22.19
CA ALA A 52 2.19 -4.61 23.35
C ALA A 52 3.71 -4.64 23.13
N ALA A 53 4.16 -5.06 21.94
CA ALA A 53 5.57 -5.11 21.59
C ALA A 53 6.21 -3.71 21.52
N PHE A 54 5.53 -2.76 20.90
CA PHE A 54 6.03 -1.37 20.83
C PHE A 54 5.96 -0.66 22.18
N GLY A 55 4.98 -0.99 23.05
CA GLY A 55 4.90 -0.46 24.40
C GLY A 55 6.04 -0.88 25.33
N LYS A 56 6.78 -1.96 25.00
CA LYS A 56 7.99 -2.35 25.73
C LYS A 56 9.26 -1.61 25.26
N LEU A 57 9.18 -0.89 24.14
CA LEU A 57 10.32 -0.13 23.65
C LEU A 57 10.57 1.11 24.53
N PRO A 58 11.83 1.42 24.84
CA PRO A 58 12.17 2.66 25.50
C PRO A 58 11.84 3.86 24.59
N PHE A 59 11.61 5.04 25.18
CA PHE A 59 11.37 6.30 24.43
C PHE A 59 10.04 6.37 23.67
N PHE A 60 8.91 6.34 24.39
CA PHE A 60 7.58 6.65 23.83
C PHE A 60 7.12 5.72 22.68
N GLY A 61 7.40 4.42 22.79
CA GLY A 61 7.05 3.45 21.75
C GLY A 61 5.55 3.43 21.39
N ASP A 62 4.67 3.53 22.39
CA ASP A 62 3.20 3.55 22.20
C ASP A 62 2.74 4.82 21.49
N GLU A 63 3.29 5.96 21.86
CA GLU A 63 2.92 7.25 21.26
C GLU A 63 3.38 7.31 19.80
N ILE A 64 4.60 6.88 19.52
CA ILE A 64 5.15 6.84 18.17
C ILE A 64 4.32 5.88 17.31
N LEU A 65 4.00 4.68 17.81
CA LEU A 65 3.17 3.72 17.11
C LEU A 65 1.78 4.29 16.83
N SER A 66 1.14 4.92 17.80
CA SER A 66 -0.18 5.51 17.66
C SER A 66 -0.21 6.61 16.58
N ILE A 67 0.76 7.51 16.59
CA ILE A 67 0.90 8.56 15.58
C ILE A 67 1.17 7.96 14.21
N ALA A 68 2.02 6.94 14.13
CA ALA A 68 2.32 6.25 12.88
C ALA A 68 1.08 5.57 12.30
N ILE A 69 0.29 4.85 13.11
CA ILE A 69 -0.95 4.19 12.67
C ILE A 69 -1.97 5.21 12.16
N ILE A 70 -2.19 6.30 12.91
CA ILE A 70 -3.13 7.36 12.51
C ILE A 70 -2.69 8.00 11.18
N SER A 71 -1.41 8.35 11.07
CA SER A 71 -0.86 8.98 9.87
C SER A 71 -0.96 8.05 8.66
N PHE A 72 -0.64 6.77 8.83
CA PHE A 72 -0.72 5.77 7.78
C PHE A 72 -2.17 5.51 7.35
N ALA A 73 -3.10 5.41 8.31
CA ALA A 73 -4.51 5.25 8.01
C ALA A 73 -5.07 6.43 7.21
N LEU A 74 -4.76 7.67 7.62
CA LEU A 74 -5.17 8.88 6.89
C LEU A 74 -4.59 8.92 5.47
N ALA A 75 -3.29 8.66 5.33
CA ALA A 75 -2.63 8.63 4.02
C ALA A 75 -3.26 7.57 3.09
N THR A 76 -3.56 6.40 3.64
CA THR A 76 -4.20 5.30 2.91
C THR A 76 -5.62 5.66 2.47
N LEU A 77 -6.43 6.24 3.37
CA LEU A 77 -7.79 6.67 3.03
C LEU A 77 -7.79 7.74 1.93
N ILE A 78 -6.90 8.72 2.00
CA ILE A 78 -6.77 9.77 0.97
C ILE A 78 -6.31 9.16 -0.35
N GLY A 79 -5.28 8.31 -0.34
CA GLY A 79 -4.74 7.66 -1.53
C GLY A 79 -5.78 6.80 -2.25
N TRP A 80 -6.49 5.94 -1.53
CA TRP A 80 -7.55 5.10 -2.11
C TRP A 80 -8.77 5.89 -2.59
N SER A 81 -9.12 6.98 -1.88
CA SER A 81 -10.16 7.91 -2.34
C SER A 81 -9.83 8.51 -3.71
N TYR A 82 -8.58 8.93 -3.88
CA TYR A 82 -8.11 9.49 -5.14
C TYR A 82 -8.11 8.46 -6.28
N LEU A 83 -7.55 7.27 -6.05
CA LEU A 83 -7.52 6.20 -7.05
C LEU A 83 -8.92 5.73 -7.44
N GLY A 84 -9.79 5.55 -6.45
CA GLY A 84 -11.17 5.17 -6.70
C GLY A 84 -11.96 6.24 -7.46
N LYS A 85 -11.71 7.53 -7.17
CA LYS A 85 -12.28 8.65 -7.92
C LYS A 85 -11.86 8.60 -9.39
N GLN A 86 -10.57 8.41 -9.68
CA GLN A 86 -10.07 8.30 -11.04
C GLN A 86 -10.75 7.16 -11.82
N GLY A 87 -10.91 5.99 -11.20
CA GLY A 87 -11.63 4.86 -11.81
C GLY A 87 -13.11 5.17 -12.04
N PHE A 88 -13.77 5.82 -11.09
CA PHE A 88 -15.17 6.21 -11.20
C PHE A 88 -15.40 7.26 -12.28
N ASP A 89 -14.54 8.27 -12.36
CA ASP A 89 -14.60 9.33 -13.37
C ASP A 89 -14.36 8.77 -14.78
N TYR A 90 -13.50 7.76 -14.92
CA TYR A 90 -13.32 7.05 -16.19
C TYR A 90 -14.62 6.35 -16.66
N LEU A 91 -15.32 5.70 -15.73
CA LEU A 91 -16.57 4.97 -16.05
C LEU A 91 -17.75 5.91 -16.32
N PHE A 92 -17.88 6.99 -15.56
CA PHE A 92 -19.05 7.89 -15.59
C PHE A 92 -18.77 9.26 -16.21
N GLN A 93 -17.58 9.46 -16.80
CA GLN A 93 -17.19 10.71 -17.46
C GLN A 93 -17.34 11.96 -16.57
N GLY A 94 -17.03 11.81 -15.27
CA GLY A 94 -17.04 12.90 -14.30
C GLY A 94 -18.41 13.39 -13.82
N LYS A 95 -19.52 12.74 -14.25
CA LYS A 95 -20.88 13.25 -13.97
C LYS A 95 -21.37 13.09 -12.53
N TYR A 96 -20.80 12.19 -11.74
CA TYR A 96 -21.31 11.83 -10.41
C TYR A 96 -20.25 11.91 -9.31
N GLU A 97 -19.35 12.85 -9.37
CA GLU A 97 -18.26 13.01 -8.41
C GLU A 97 -18.74 13.12 -6.95
N ARG A 98 -19.77 13.94 -6.70
CA ARG A 98 -20.33 14.11 -5.34
C ARG A 98 -20.96 12.83 -4.81
N PHE A 99 -21.60 12.07 -5.68
CA PHE A 99 -22.18 10.78 -5.30
C PHE A 99 -21.09 9.79 -4.86
N TYR A 100 -19.99 9.70 -5.61
CA TYR A 100 -18.86 8.88 -5.23
C TYR A 100 -18.27 9.29 -3.86
N GLN A 101 -18.03 10.58 -3.66
CA GLN A 101 -17.48 11.09 -2.40
C GLN A 101 -18.40 10.79 -1.21
N THR A 102 -19.70 10.99 -1.37
CA THR A 102 -20.69 10.68 -0.30
C THR A 102 -20.71 9.18 0.00
N LEU A 103 -20.74 8.33 -1.04
CA LEU A 103 -20.69 6.89 -0.89
C LEU A 103 -19.41 6.43 -0.18
N TYR A 104 -18.27 6.99 -0.56
CA TYR A 104 -16.97 6.69 0.05
C TYR A 104 -16.96 7.02 1.55
N LEU A 105 -17.47 8.19 1.95
CA LEU A 105 -17.59 8.58 3.36
C LEU A 105 -18.50 7.65 4.16
N ILE A 106 -19.63 7.25 3.58
CA ILE A 106 -20.56 6.29 4.21
C ILE A 106 -19.84 4.94 4.42
N MET A 107 -19.08 4.48 3.44
CA MET A 107 -18.34 3.21 3.55
C MET A 107 -17.23 3.27 4.59
N ILE A 108 -16.49 4.39 4.72
CA ILE A 108 -15.51 4.58 5.80
C ILE A 108 -16.20 4.49 7.17
N PHE A 109 -17.29 5.20 7.34
CA PHE A 109 -18.03 5.22 8.60
C PHE A 109 -18.58 3.83 8.96
N SER A 110 -19.15 3.12 7.99
CA SER A 110 -19.66 1.75 8.19
C SER A 110 -18.54 0.77 8.55
N GLY A 111 -17.37 0.89 7.91
CA GLY A 111 -16.20 0.08 8.21
C GLY A 111 -15.67 0.27 9.64
N GLY A 112 -15.78 1.49 10.19
CA GLY A 112 -15.40 1.77 11.57
C GLY A 112 -16.33 1.15 12.63
N ILE A 113 -17.56 0.79 12.26
CA ILE A 113 -18.55 0.16 13.16
C ILE A 113 -18.52 -1.37 13.07
N MET A 114 -18.06 -1.92 11.95
CA MET A 114 -18.04 -3.36 11.70
C MET A 114 -16.99 -4.09 12.56
N PRO A 115 -17.27 -5.32 13.01
CA PRO A 115 -16.28 -6.17 13.65
C PRO A 115 -15.07 -6.41 12.74
N LEU A 116 -13.86 -6.34 13.30
CA LEU A 116 -12.60 -6.49 12.54
C LEU A 116 -12.55 -7.79 11.72
N ALA A 117 -13.03 -8.91 12.28
CA ALA A 117 -13.06 -10.18 11.58
C ALA A 117 -13.89 -10.12 10.29
N LEU A 118 -15.06 -9.50 10.33
CA LEU A 118 -15.91 -9.34 9.16
C LEU A 118 -15.28 -8.46 8.10
N VAL A 119 -14.59 -7.38 8.51
CA VAL A 119 -13.86 -6.49 7.59
C VAL A 119 -12.75 -7.25 6.86
N TRP A 120 -12.00 -8.11 7.57
CA TRP A 120 -10.96 -8.95 6.96
C TRP A 120 -11.55 -9.92 5.92
N GLU A 121 -12.60 -10.67 6.27
CA GLU A 121 -13.25 -11.62 5.35
C GLU A 121 -13.79 -10.93 4.09
N MET A 122 -14.45 -9.77 4.25
CA MET A 122 -14.94 -8.99 3.12
C MET A 122 -13.79 -8.45 2.24
N THR A 123 -12.71 -8.01 2.85
CA THR A 123 -11.54 -7.51 2.12
C THR A 123 -10.88 -8.62 1.30
N ASP A 124 -10.69 -9.80 1.87
CA ASP A 124 -10.12 -10.96 1.16
C ASP A 124 -10.99 -11.38 -0.02
N PHE A 125 -12.32 -11.39 0.17
CA PHE A 125 -13.26 -11.70 -0.89
C PHE A 125 -13.21 -10.67 -2.03
N ILE A 126 -13.19 -9.38 -1.73
CA ILE A 126 -13.09 -8.30 -2.73
C ILE A 126 -11.73 -8.36 -3.45
N ASN A 127 -10.64 -8.60 -2.73
CA ASN A 127 -9.31 -8.73 -3.32
C ASN A 127 -9.22 -9.88 -4.34
N LEU A 128 -9.93 -11.00 -4.11
CA LEU A 128 -10.03 -12.09 -5.09
C LEU A 128 -10.65 -11.61 -6.41
N PHE A 129 -11.71 -10.80 -6.35
CA PHE A 129 -12.33 -10.22 -7.54
C PHE A 129 -11.43 -9.20 -8.26
N LEU A 130 -10.63 -8.45 -7.52
CA LEU A 130 -9.66 -7.51 -8.10
C LEU A 130 -8.47 -8.23 -8.73
N LEU A 131 -8.06 -9.35 -8.20
CA LEU A 131 -6.93 -10.14 -8.69
C LEU A 131 -7.16 -10.67 -10.11
N LEU A 132 -8.37 -11.19 -10.40
CA LEU A 132 -8.71 -11.81 -11.68
C LEU A 132 -8.53 -10.84 -12.87
N PRO A 133 -9.16 -9.65 -12.90
CA PRO A 133 -8.98 -8.71 -14.00
C PRO A 133 -7.54 -8.16 -14.06
N ASN A 134 -6.86 -8.00 -12.94
CA ASN A 134 -5.46 -7.56 -12.92
C ASN A 134 -4.54 -8.56 -13.59
N ILE A 135 -4.65 -9.85 -13.29
CA ILE A 135 -3.86 -10.90 -13.93
C ILE A 135 -4.18 -10.93 -15.44
N TYR A 136 -5.46 -10.86 -15.81
CA TYR A 136 -5.88 -10.84 -17.22
C TYR A 136 -5.23 -9.67 -17.97
N LEU A 137 -5.28 -8.45 -17.40
CA LEU A 137 -4.67 -7.26 -18.01
C LEU A 137 -3.15 -7.39 -18.13
N LEU A 138 -2.46 -7.87 -17.10
CA LEU A 138 -1.01 -8.09 -17.14
C LEU A 138 -0.61 -9.07 -18.25
N VAL A 139 -1.33 -10.18 -18.39
CA VAL A 139 -1.07 -11.17 -19.44
C VAL A 139 -1.33 -10.57 -20.83
N ARG A 140 -2.42 -9.82 -20.99
CA ARG A 140 -2.79 -9.18 -22.24
C ARG A 140 -1.82 -8.07 -22.66
N CYS A 141 -1.42 -7.25 -21.72
CA CYS A 141 -0.53 -6.11 -21.95
C CYS A 141 0.97 -6.47 -21.87
N ARG A 142 1.33 -7.73 -21.59
CA ARG A 142 2.73 -8.17 -21.44
C ARG A 142 3.65 -7.73 -22.56
N LYS A 143 3.19 -7.82 -23.81
CA LYS A 143 4.01 -7.43 -24.98
C LYS A 143 4.23 -5.92 -25.03
N TYR A 144 3.21 -5.13 -24.68
CA TYR A 144 3.28 -3.67 -24.64
C TYR A 144 4.21 -3.18 -23.54
N ILE A 145 4.04 -3.68 -22.33
CA ILE A 145 4.89 -3.37 -21.17
C ILE A 145 6.35 -3.69 -21.46
N LYS A 146 6.63 -4.86 -22.05
CA LYS A 146 8.00 -5.26 -22.41
C LYS A 146 8.61 -4.34 -23.47
N LYS A 147 7.83 -3.84 -24.43
CA LYS A 147 8.29 -2.93 -25.47
C LYS A 147 8.65 -1.55 -24.87
N GLU A 148 7.76 -0.98 -24.05
CA GLU A 148 8.00 0.31 -23.40
C GLU A 148 9.22 0.25 -22.47
N TRP A 149 9.32 -0.79 -21.64
CA TRP A 149 10.47 -1.03 -20.78
C TRP A 149 11.79 -1.11 -21.55
N PHE A 150 11.81 -1.80 -22.71
CA PHE A 150 13.01 -1.96 -23.52
C PHE A 150 13.44 -0.64 -24.18
N ILE A 151 12.47 0.17 -24.64
CA ILE A 151 12.73 1.49 -25.22
C ILE A 151 13.38 2.41 -24.17
N GLN A 152 12.84 2.44 -22.97
CA GLN A 152 13.31 3.34 -21.91
C GLN A 152 14.65 2.90 -21.31
N LYS A 153 14.89 1.60 -21.21
CA LYS A 153 16.20 1.07 -20.82
C LYS A 153 17.29 1.52 -21.79
N ASN A 154 17.00 1.54 -23.08
CA ASN A 154 17.94 2.02 -24.10
C ASN A 154 18.16 3.53 -23.99
N ILE A 155 17.11 4.32 -23.72
CA ILE A 155 17.22 5.77 -23.51
C ILE A 155 18.06 6.07 -22.27
N LEU A 156 17.80 5.44 -21.13
CA LEU A 156 18.56 5.59 -19.89
C LEU A 156 20.03 5.19 -20.08
N PHE A 157 20.29 4.10 -20.79
CA PHE A 157 21.65 3.66 -21.10
C PHE A 157 22.38 4.64 -22.01
N THR A 158 21.68 5.22 -22.98
CA THR A 158 22.24 6.24 -23.89
C THR A 158 22.53 7.54 -23.13
N TYR A 159 21.63 7.99 -22.23
CA TYR A 159 21.86 9.16 -21.37
C TYR A 159 23.03 8.93 -20.40
N PHE A 160 23.10 7.76 -19.78
CA PHE A 160 24.22 7.42 -18.89
C PHE A 160 25.56 7.36 -19.62
N PHE A 161 25.57 6.86 -20.84
CA PHE A 161 26.78 6.79 -21.67
C PHE A 161 27.21 8.17 -22.20
N CYS A 162 26.24 9.00 -22.65
CA CYS A 162 26.51 10.39 -23.05
C CYS A 162 27.04 11.23 -21.89
N TYR A 163 26.46 11.11 -20.70
CA TYR A 163 26.89 11.89 -19.54
C TYR A 163 28.31 11.54 -19.09
N ASN A 164 28.71 10.26 -19.15
CA ASN A 164 30.05 9.82 -18.78
C ASN A 164 31.11 10.04 -19.89
N TYR A 165 30.68 10.38 -21.12
CA TYR A 165 31.62 10.60 -22.23
C TYR A 165 31.89 12.10 -22.48
N PHE A 166 31.10 13.00 -21.95
CA PHE A 166 31.22 14.46 -22.08
C PHE A 166 31.57 15.17 -20.75
N SER A 167 31.80 14.45 -19.68
CA SER A 167 32.33 14.93 -18.40
C SER A 167 33.77 14.54 -18.22
#